data_2e7733c84e540bf41dd060782658b326
#
_entry.id   2e7733c84e540bf41dd060782658b326
#
_cell.length_a   1.000
_cell.length_b   1.000
_cell.length_c   1.000
_cell.angle_alpha   90.00
_cell.angle_beta   90.00
_cell.angle_gamma   90.00
#
_symmetry.space_group_name_H-M   'P 1'
#
loop_
_entity.id
_entity.type
_entity.pdbx_description
1 polymer ?
#
loop_
_entity_poly.entity_id
_entity_poly.type
_entity_poly.pdbx_seq_one_letter_code
_entity_poly.pdbx_strand_id
1 'polypeptide(L)'
;MINIDDFIKNLKKNNLDFATGVPDSLLKDLCFEFDNKFKENHVVTANEGSALALGIGYNLKTKKIPIIYLQNSGLGNMINPILSLADDNVFRTPLFVIMGWRGERNSTHKDEPQHISQGKLTEIFLKKMKIKYKIISENSKYPEIIKNLKNY
;
A
#
# COMPACT_ATOMS: atom_id res chain seq x y z
N MET A 1 -8.43 14.31 -10.19
CA MET A 1 -7.77 13.94 -8.89
C MET A 1 -8.66 12.94 -8.14
N ILE A 2 -8.10 11.92 -7.52
CA ILE A 2 -8.87 10.95 -6.72
C ILE A 2 -9.51 11.69 -5.55
N ASN A 3 -10.82 11.50 -5.32
CA ASN A 3 -11.48 12.03 -4.14
C ASN A 3 -11.08 11.18 -2.92
N ILE A 4 -10.20 11.72 -2.08
CA ILE A 4 -9.62 10.99 -0.95
C ILE A 4 -10.66 10.67 0.12
N ASP A 5 -11.61 11.57 0.39
CA ASP A 5 -12.70 11.30 1.33
C ASP A 5 -13.53 10.09 0.94
N ASP A 6 -13.90 10.02 -0.32
CA ASP A 6 -14.68 8.91 -0.85
C ASP A 6 -13.84 7.62 -0.91
N PHE A 7 -12.55 7.73 -1.22
CA PHE A 7 -11.62 6.61 -1.17
C PHE A 7 -11.55 6.00 0.25
N ILE A 8 -11.35 6.83 1.27
CA ILE A 8 -11.33 6.41 2.69
C ILE A 8 -12.67 5.76 3.11
N LYS A 9 -13.81 6.35 2.71
CA LYS A 9 -15.12 5.74 2.99
C LYS A 9 -15.23 4.33 2.40
N ASN A 10 -14.72 4.14 1.18
CA ASN A 10 -14.71 2.82 0.54
C ASN A 10 -13.76 1.83 1.21
N LEU A 11 -12.58 2.26 1.69
CA LEU A 11 -11.71 1.42 2.51
C LEU A 11 -12.44 0.92 3.76
N LYS A 12 -13.03 1.84 4.54
CA LYS A 12 -13.77 1.50 5.76
C LYS A 12 -14.99 0.59 5.49
N LYS A 13 -15.74 0.85 4.41
CA LYS A 13 -16.85 -0.01 3.98
C LYS A 13 -16.42 -1.45 3.70
N ASN A 14 -15.15 -1.65 3.34
CA ASN A 14 -14.55 -2.95 3.11
C ASN A 14 -13.81 -3.50 4.36
N ASN A 15 -14.03 -2.95 5.55
CA ASN A 15 -13.37 -3.31 6.81
C ASN A 15 -11.83 -3.15 6.76
N LEU A 16 -11.35 -2.20 5.98
CA LEU A 16 -9.96 -1.76 5.95
C LEU A 16 -9.86 -0.52 6.83
N ASP A 17 -9.67 -0.71 8.12
CA ASP A 17 -9.79 0.33 9.16
C ASP A 17 -8.53 0.50 10.02
N PHE A 18 -7.44 -0.16 9.64
CA PHE A 18 -6.12 0.01 10.23
C PHE A 18 -5.10 0.30 9.13
N ALA A 19 -4.29 1.35 9.29
CA ALA A 19 -3.27 1.75 8.34
C ALA A 19 -1.91 1.94 9.02
N THR A 20 -0.86 1.46 8.37
CA THR A 20 0.52 1.71 8.82
C THR A 20 1.44 1.84 7.61
N GLY A 21 2.51 2.62 7.74
CA GLY A 21 3.40 2.84 6.60
C GLY A 21 4.43 3.92 6.82
N VAL A 22 5.10 4.27 5.73
CA VAL A 22 6.03 5.39 5.64
C VAL A 22 5.41 6.47 4.76
N PRO A 23 5.23 7.70 5.27
CA PRO A 23 4.63 8.78 4.49
C PRO A 23 5.41 9.10 3.23
N ASP A 24 4.68 9.36 2.14
CA ASP A 24 5.21 9.80 0.86
C ASP A 24 4.42 11.03 0.35
N SER A 25 5.10 11.91 -0.37
CA SER A 25 4.49 13.15 -0.87
C SER A 25 3.36 12.91 -1.88
N LEU A 26 3.37 11.82 -2.66
CA LEU A 26 2.26 11.44 -3.53
C LEU A 26 1.03 10.97 -2.73
N LEU A 27 1.24 10.47 -1.52
CA LEU A 27 0.19 9.98 -0.63
C LEU A 27 -0.14 10.99 0.49
N LYS A 28 0.35 12.24 0.40
CA LYS A 28 0.20 13.26 1.44
C LYS A 28 -1.24 13.41 1.94
N ASP A 29 -2.18 13.60 1.02
CA ASP A 29 -3.58 13.82 1.38
C ASP A 29 -4.21 12.55 1.98
N LEU A 30 -3.81 11.38 1.51
CA LEU A 30 -4.23 10.10 2.07
C LEU A 30 -3.70 9.91 3.51
N CYS A 31 -2.42 10.22 3.76
CA CYS A 31 -1.83 10.14 5.10
C CYS A 31 -2.52 11.10 6.07
N PHE A 32 -2.81 12.33 5.63
CA PHE A 32 -3.54 13.30 6.43
C PHE A 32 -4.95 12.79 6.81
N GLU A 33 -5.65 12.17 5.88
CA GLU A 33 -6.97 11.59 6.16
C GLU A 33 -6.88 10.32 7.03
N PHE A 34 -5.81 9.55 6.96
CA PHE A 34 -5.59 8.47 7.92
C PHE A 34 -5.42 9.00 9.35
N ASP A 35 -4.63 10.06 9.56
CA ASP A 35 -4.50 10.70 10.87
C ASP A 35 -5.86 11.15 11.42
N ASN A 36 -6.66 11.81 10.58
CA ASN A 36 -7.96 12.36 11.00
C ASN A 36 -9.02 11.29 11.26
N LYS A 37 -9.09 10.25 10.43
CA LYS A 37 -10.23 9.32 10.39
C LYS A 37 -9.95 7.95 11.00
N PHE A 38 -8.68 7.55 11.08
CA PHE A 38 -8.28 6.27 11.67
C PHE A 38 -7.75 6.44 13.08
N LYS A 39 -7.22 7.65 13.41
CA LYS A 39 -6.71 7.99 14.75
C LYS A 39 -5.72 6.94 15.26
N GLU A 40 -6.02 6.31 16.39
CA GLU A 40 -5.18 5.27 17.00
C GLU A 40 -4.95 4.05 16.10
N ASN A 41 -5.77 3.88 15.08
CA ASN A 41 -5.62 2.84 14.06
C ASN A 41 -4.73 3.28 12.88
N HIS A 42 -4.06 4.44 12.99
CA HIS A 42 -3.03 4.86 12.05
C HIS A 42 -1.68 4.96 12.75
N VAL A 43 -0.69 4.21 12.25
CA VAL A 43 0.65 4.16 12.84
C VAL A 43 1.70 4.40 11.77
N VAL A 44 2.44 5.51 11.90
CA VAL A 44 3.62 5.78 11.07
C VAL A 44 4.80 4.99 11.60
N THR A 45 5.57 4.37 10.71
CA THR A 45 6.73 3.54 11.07
C THR A 45 8.04 4.09 10.52
N ALA A 46 9.15 3.65 11.09
CA ALA A 46 10.49 4.09 10.71
C ALA A 46 10.92 3.58 9.32
N ASN A 47 10.39 2.45 8.87
CA ASN A 47 10.63 1.88 7.54
C ASN A 47 9.50 0.92 7.14
N GLU A 48 9.46 0.56 5.88
CA GLU A 48 8.39 -0.24 5.27
C GLU A 48 8.38 -1.69 5.75
N GLY A 49 9.55 -2.25 6.08
CA GLY A 49 9.64 -3.58 6.68
C GLY A 49 8.97 -3.64 8.05
N SER A 50 9.18 -2.60 8.87
CA SER A 50 8.49 -2.44 10.16
C SER A 50 6.99 -2.25 10.00
N ALA A 51 6.55 -1.47 8.99
CA ALA A 51 5.15 -1.31 8.67
C ALA A 51 4.50 -2.65 8.32
N LEU A 52 5.15 -3.42 7.47
CA LEU A 52 4.66 -4.75 7.09
C LEU A 52 4.55 -5.67 8.31
N ALA A 53 5.60 -5.74 9.13
CA ALA A 53 5.62 -6.60 10.33
C ALA A 53 4.51 -6.20 11.32
N LEU A 54 4.29 -4.90 11.53
CA LEU A 54 3.20 -4.39 12.36
C LEU A 54 1.83 -4.79 11.80
N GLY A 55 1.64 -4.63 10.47
CA GLY A 55 0.41 -5.04 9.80
C GLY A 55 0.14 -6.54 9.92
N ILE A 56 1.17 -7.37 9.79
CA ILE A 56 1.05 -8.83 10.00
C ILE A 56 0.63 -9.12 11.44
N GLY A 57 1.26 -8.50 12.43
CA GLY A 57 0.87 -8.63 13.85
C GLY A 57 -0.58 -8.23 14.09
N TYR A 58 -1.02 -7.11 13.49
CA TYR A 58 -2.42 -6.69 13.55
C TYR A 58 -3.37 -7.74 12.97
N ASN A 59 -3.06 -8.29 11.79
CA ASN A 59 -3.88 -9.35 11.17
C ASN A 59 -3.90 -10.63 12.03
N LEU A 60 -2.77 -11.07 12.54
CA LEU A 60 -2.70 -12.27 13.37
C LEU A 60 -3.58 -12.14 14.62
N LYS A 61 -3.64 -10.95 15.23
CA LYS A 61 -4.46 -10.67 16.41
C LYS A 61 -5.94 -10.49 16.09
N THR A 62 -6.26 -9.71 15.04
CA THR A 62 -7.65 -9.25 14.80
C THR A 62 -8.36 -10.01 13.69
N LYS A 63 -7.63 -10.73 12.86
CA LYS A 63 -8.08 -11.36 11.60
C LYS A 63 -8.59 -10.36 10.55
N LYS A 64 -8.36 -9.06 10.75
CA LYS A 64 -8.66 -8.01 9.78
C LYS A 64 -7.46 -7.77 8.85
N ILE A 65 -7.72 -7.31 7.63
CA ILE A 65 -6.69 -6.98 6.65
C ILE A 65 -6.15 -5.58 6.97
N PRO A 66 -4.83 -5.42 7.22
CA PRO A 66 -4.23 -4.10 7.41
C PRO A 66 -4.01 -3.40 6.06
N ILE A 67 -3.99 -2.06 6.09
CA ILE A 67 -3.48 -1.23 5.00
C ILE A 67 -2.00 -0.94 5.28
N ILE A 68 -1.14 -1.23 4.31
CA ILE A 68 0.27 -0.81 4.32
C ILE A 68 0.44 0.24 3.24
N TYR A 69 0.97 1.41 3.56
CA TYR A 69 1.20 2.46 2.57
C TYR A 69 2.67 2.87 2.51
N LEU A 70 3.17 3.18 1.31
CA LEU A 70 4.58 3.47 1.06
C LEU A 70 4.79 4.16 -0.29
N GLN A 71 5.98 4.74 -0.49
CA GLN A 71 6.50 5.02 -1.81
C GLN A 71 7.02 3.72 -2.46
N ASN A 72 6.94 3.59 -3.77
CA ASN A 72 7.42 2.38 -4.47
C ASN A 72 8.91 2.07 -4.22
N SER A 73 9.74 3.05 -3.87
CA SER A 73 11.13 2.81 -3.46
C SER A 73 11.25 1.94 -2.20
N GLY A 74 10.28 2.05 -1.30
CA GLY A 74 10.21 1.25 -0.07
C GLY A 74 9.88 -0.22 -0.29
N LEU A 75 9.47 -0.61 -1.51
CA LEU A 75 9.21 -2.02 -1.84
C LEU A 75 10.45 -2.90 -1.57
N GLY A 76 11.66 -2.37 -1.77
CA GLY A 76 12.90 -3.08 -1.45
C GLY A 76 12.99 -3.53 0.01
N ASN A 77 12.56 -2.68 0.95
CA ASN A 77 12.54 -2.98 2.39
C ASN A 77 11.45 -4.01 2.77
N MET A 78 10.45 -4.20 1.91
CA MET A 78 9.36 -5.14 2.15
C MET A 78 9.62 -6.54 1.59
N ILE A 79 10.58 -6.72 0.67
CA ILE A 79 10.81 -8.01 -0.01
C ILE A 79 11.03 -9.12 1.01
N ASN A 80 11.99 -8.94 1.93
CA ASN A 80 12.26 -9.97 2.93
C ASN A 80 11.04 -10.27 3.82
N PRO A 81 10.38 -9.32 4.50
CA PRO A 81 9.23 -9.65 5.34
C PRO A 81 8.01 -10.13 4.55
N ILE A 82 7.83 -9.77 3.29
CA ILE A 82 6.79 -10.40 2.44
C ILE A 82 7.06 -11.90 2.33
N LEU A 83 8.29 -12.27 1.94
CA LEU A 83 8.64 -13.68 1.67
C LEU A 83 8.83 -14.50 2.95
N SER A 84 9.26 -13.87 4.05
CA SER A 84 9.56 -14.58 5.32
C SER A 84 8.41 -14.60 6.31
N LEU A 85 7.41 -13.73 6.16
CA LEU A 85 6.28 -13.64 7.09
C LEU A 85 4.91 -13.77 6.39
N ALA A 86 4.67 -13.00 5.31
CA ALA A 86 3.34 -12.95 4.69
C ALA A 86 3.08 -14.10 3.72
N ASP A 87 4.12 -14.80 3.26
CA ASP A 87 4.04 -15.90 2.29
C ASP A 87 3.05 -17.00 2.73
N ASP A 88 2.43 -17.65 1.73
CA ASP A 88 1.45 -18.71 1.93
C ASP A 88 1.98 -19.90 2.75
N ASN A 89 3.29 -20.14 2.72
CA ASN A 89 3.95 -21.21 3.46
C ASN A 89 4.36 -20.82 4.88
N VAL A 90 4.11 -19.55 5.29
CA VAL A 90 4.45 -19.03 6.62
C VAL A 90 3.17 -18.65 7.37
N PHE A 91 2.85 -17.35 7.45
CA PHE A 91 1.64 -16.91 8.16
C PHE A 91 0.43 -16.73 7.25
N ARG A 92 0.62 -16.75 5.93
CA ARG A 92 -0.42 -16.56 4.92
C ARG A 92 -1.28 -15.33 5.20
N THR A 93 -0.62 -14.21 5.47
CA THR A 93 -1.26 -12.99 5.93
C THR A 93 -1.73 -12.14 4.75
N PRO A 94 -3.04 -11.90 4.59
CA PRO A 94 -3.52 -10.98 3.58
C PRO A 94 -3.17 -9.54 3.96
N LEU A 95 -2.67 -8.77 2.99
CA LEU A 95 -2.26 -7.38 3.13
C LEU A 95 -2.89 -6.54 2.03
N PHE A 96 -3.35 -5.33 2.36
CA PHE A 96 -3.80 -4.36 1.37
C PHE A 96 -2.74 -3.24 1.26
N VAL A 97 -2.02 -3.21 0.15
CA VAL A 97 -0.90 -2.27 -0.03
C VAL A 97 -1.33 -1.10 -0.91
N ILE A 98 -1.09 0.12 -0.46
CA ILE A 98 -1.26 1.37 -1.22
C ILE A 98 0.13 1.95 -1.48
N MET A 99 0.47 2.10 -2.76
CA MET A 99 1.80 2.50 -3.17
C MET A 99 1.75 3.78 -4.00
N GLY A 100 2.46 4.82 -3.54
CA GLY A 100 2.75 5.99 -4.35
C GLY A 100 3.80 5.62 -5.40
N TRP A 101 3.46 5.71 -6.69
CA TRP A 101 4.36 5.29 -7.75
C TRP A 101 5.14 6.46 -8.33
N ARG A 102 6.37 6.63 -7.87
CA ARG A 102 7.36 7.53 -8.44
C ARG A 102 8.04 6.90 -9.65
N GLY A 103 8.42 7.72 -10.63
CA GLY A 103 9.14 7.27 -11.81
C GLY A 103 8.30 6.38 -12.74
N GLU A 104 7.00 6.59 -12.81
CA GLU A 104 6.11 5.90 -13.75
C GLU A 104 6.56 6.14 -15.19
N ARG A 105 6.60 5.07 -16.01
CA ARG A 105 7.16 5.10 -17.37
C ARG A 105 6.51 6.12 -18.32
N ASN A 106 5.24 6.39 -18.14
CA ASN A 106 4.44 7.26 -19.02
C ASN A 106 4.10 8.60 -18.35
N SER A 107 4.76 8.93 -17.24
CA SER A 107 4.54 10.21 -16.57
C SER A 107 5.04 11.35 -17.43
N THR A 108 4.23 12.38 -17.58
CA THR A 108 4.61 13.67 -18.21
C THR A 108 5.46 14.52 -17.26
N HIS A 109 5.53 14.17 -15.99
CA HIS A 109 6.32 14.88 -15.00
C HIS A 109 7.76 14.33 -14.97
N LYS A 110 8.75 15.23 -15.04
CA LYS A 110 10.14 14.88 -14.73
C LYS A 110 10.20 14.49 -13.26
N ASP A 111 10.71 13.31 -13.00
CA ASP A 111 10.99 12.84 -11.65
C ASP A 111 12.51 12.70 -11.45
N GLU A 112 12.95 12.57 -10.21
CA GLU A 112 14.36 12.43 -9.88
C GLU A 112 14.96 11.14 -10.47
N PRO A 113 16.25 11.12 -10.84
CA PRO A 113 16.87 9.97 -11.50
C PRO A 113 16.71 8.64 -10.77
N GLN A 114 16.80 8.65 -9.44
CA GLN A 114 16.58 7.45 -8.60
C GLN A 114 15.13 6.94 -8.70
N HIS A 115 14.15 7.84 -8.76
CA HIS A 115 12.74 7.46 -8.91
C HIS A 115 12.48 6.80 -10.27
N ILE A 116 13.10 7.32 -11.35
CA ILE A 116 12.98 6.73 -12.69
C ILE A 116 13.48 5.27 -12.69
N SER A 117 14.62 5.02 -12.04
CA SER A 117 15.17 3.67 -11.93
C SER A 117 14.26 2.74 -11.14
N GLN A 118 13.76 3.19 -9.98
CA GLN A 118 12.85 2.44 -9.12
C GLN A 118 11.50 2.20 -9.77
N GLY A 119 10.96 3.20 -10.48
CA GLY A 119 9.69 3.09 -11.19
C GLY A 119 9.70 1.99 -12.26
N LYS A 120 10.82 1.83 -12.97
CA LYS A 120 10.99 0.75 -13.97
C LYS A 120 11.00 -0.65 -13.36
N LEU A 121 11.45 -0.79 -12.11
CA LEU A 121 11.56 -2.07 -11.42
C LEU A 121 10.32 -2.46 -10.64
N THR A 122 9.47 -1.49 -10.28
CA THR A 122 8.30 -1.71 -9.42
C THR A 122 7.40 -2.86 -9.90
N GLU A 123 6.94 -2.80 -11.14
CA GLU A 123 6.07 -3.86 -11.70
C GLU A 123 6.81 -5.20 -11.83
N ILE A 124 8.11 -5.17 -12.12
CA ILE A 124 8.94 -6.38 -12.25
C ILE A 124 8.98 -7.12 -10.92
N PHE A 125 9.23 -6.40 -9.82
CA PHE A 125 9.23 -6.98 -8.47
C PHE A 125 7.85 -7.52 -8.09
N LEU A 126 6.78 -6.75 -8.28
CA LEU A 126 5.42 -7.19 -7.97
C LEU A 126 5.06 -8.48 -8.74
N LYS A 127 5.36 -8.53 -10.03
CA LYS A 127 5.13 -9.73 -10.87
C LYS A 127 5.96 -10.93 -10.42
N LYS A 128 7.25 -10.74 -10.11
CA LYS A 128 8.14 -11.82 -9.66
C LYS A 128 7.73 -12.37 -8.30
N MET A 129 7.26 -11.53 -7.40
CA MET A 129 6.71 -11.94 -6.11
C MET A 129 5.26 -12.44 -6.20
N LYS A 130 4.67 -12.50 -7.40
CA LYS A 130 3.28 -12.91 -7.64
C LYS A 130 2.25 -12.05 -6.89
N ILE A 131 2.58 -10.80 -6.59
CA ILE A 131 1.69 -9.86 -5.93
C ILE A 131 0.70 -9.32 -6.97
N LYS A 132 -0.58 -9.46 -6.69
CA LYS A 132 -1.64 -8.88 -7.53
C LYS A 132 -1.74 -7.38 -7.28
N TYR A 133 -1.82 -6.59 -8.33
CA TYR A 133 -1.91 -5.14 -8.22
C TYR A 133 -2.84 -4.55 -9.28
N LYS A 134 -3.30 -3.35 -9.03
CA LYS A 134 -4.02 -2.48 -9.98
C LYS A 134 -3.47 -1.07 -9.89
N ILE A 135 -3.26 -0.46 -11.05
CA ILE A 135 -2.89 0.95 -11.13
C ILE A 135 -4.19 1.76 -11.06
N ILE A 136 -4.20 2.75 -10.16
CA ILE A 136 -5.34 3.66 -9.95
C ILE A 136 -4.95 5.03 -10.50
N SER A 137 -5.78 5.56 -11.37
CA SER A 137 -5.72 6.92 -11.93
C SER A 137 -7.01 7.68 -11.62
N GLU A 138 -7.08 8.95 -12.03
CA GLU A 138 -8.26 9.81 -11.82
C GLU A 138 -9.57 9.20 -12.34
N ASN A 139 -9.49 8.44 -13.43
CA ASN A 139 -10.66 7.84 -14.08
C ASN A 139 -10.96 6.41 -13.57
N SER A 140 -10.24 5.92 -12.59
CA SER A 140 -10.39 4.55 -12.11
C SER A 140 -11.64 4.39 -11.23
N LYS A 141 -12.37 3.31 -11.44
CA LYS A 141 -13.49 2.90 -10.56
C LYS A 141 -12.94 2.21 -9.32
N TYR A 142 -12.27 2.98 -8.45
CA TYR A 142 -11.59 2.47 -7.27
C TYR A 142 -12.50 1.71 -6.26
N PRO A 143 -13.83 1.98 -6.12
CA PRO A 143 -14.67 1.17 -5.26
C PRO A 143 -14.72 -0.31 -5.68
N GLU A 144 -14.81 -0.57 -6.99
CA GLU A 144 -14.77 -1.92 -7.54
C GLU A 144 -13.37 -2.55 -7.40
N ILE A 145 -12.33 -1.76 -7.61
CA ILE A 145 -10.94 -2.20 -7.47
C ILE A 145 -10.66 -2.64 -6.02
N ILE A 146 -11.05 -1.82 -5.02
CA ILE A 146 -10.87 -2.15 -3.60
C ILE A 146 -11.61 -3.44 -3.24
N LYS A 147 -12.88 -3.56 -3.67
CA LYS A 147 -13.69 -4.75 -3.44
C LYS A 147 -13.06 -6.00 -4.06
N ASN A 148 -12.58 -5.90 -5.30
CA ASN A 148 -11.97 -7.02 -6.01
C ASN A 148 -10.63 -7.42 -5.41
N LEU A 149 -9.76 -6.47 -5.07
CA LEU A 149 -8.46 -6.78 -4.44
C LEU A 149 -8.61 -7.45 -3.07
N LYS A 150 -9.66 -7.16 -2.34
CA LYS A 150 -9.91 -7.79 -1.04
C LYS A 150 -10.33 -9.26 -1.16
N ASN A 151 -10.89 -9.66 -2.29
CA ASN A 151 -11.40 -11.02 -2.52
C ASN A 151 -10.33 -11.96 -3.13
N TYR A 152 -9.08 -11.53 -3.18
CA TYR A 152 -7.93 -12.34 -3.58
C TYR A 152 -7.18 -12.84 -2.37
#